data_0ddcfc1277bf521dc3b8df5ec26993f6
#
_entry.id   0ddcfc1277bf521dc3b8df5ec26993f6
#
_cell.length_a   1.000
_cell.length_b   1.000
_cell.length_c   1.000
_cell.angle_alpha   90.00
_cell.angle_beta   90.00
_cell.angle_gamma   90.00
#
_symmetry.space_group_name_H-M   'P 1'
#
loop_
_entity.id
_entity.type
_entity.pdbx_description
1 polymer ?
#
loop_
_entity_poly.entity_id
_entity_poly.type
_entity_poly.pdbx_seq_one_letter_code
_entity_poly.pdbx_strand_id
1 'polypeptide(L)'
;IKLRVFSLRHDGKQFAEVSNLAFLIEDEVKLMHVGDATASEENYATLGLADMGIDLFVAPFPYLGLPSARKVIIKYINPRQLVLVHFPVATKDSYGWIGSTLKNYQRIKDDFLPTKLFLK
;
A
#
# COMPACT_ATOMS: atom_id res chain seq x y z
N ILE A 1 18.56 3.87 13.36
CA ILE A 1 17.43 3.18 12.68
C ILE A 1 16.50 2.60 13.74
N LYS A 2 15.22 2.84 13.56
CA LYS A 2 14.18 2.29 14.39
C LYS A 2 13.25 1.44 13.55
N LEU A 3 12.93 0.24 14.02
CA LEU A 3 12.02 -0.68 13.35
C LEU A 3 10.80 -0.92 14.23
N ARG A 4 9.61 -0.70 13.68
CA ARG A 4 8.34 -1.09 14.29
C ARG A 4 7.69 -2.17 13.44
N VAL A 5 7.12 -3.17 14.09
CA VAL A 5 6.43 -4.28 13.43
C VAL A 5 4.98 -4.29 13.86
N PHE A 6 4.08 -4.38 12.88
CA PHE A 6 2.65 -4.46 13.11
C PHE A 6 2.12 -5.79 12.57
N SER A 7 1.19 -6.41 13.29
CA SER A 7 0.45 -7.55 12.77
C SER A 7 -0.87 -7.06 12.21
N LEU A 8 -1.04 -7.21 10.91
CA LEU A 8 -2.23 -6.74 10.18
C LEU A 8 -2.95 -7.92 9.54
N ARG A 9 -4.24 -7.75 9.32
CA ARG A 9 -5.04 -8.76 8.64
C ARG A 9 -4.62 -8.87 7.18
N HIS A 10 -4.34 -10.10 6.74
CA HIS A 10 -4.04 -10.41 5.34
C HIS A 10 -5.27 -10.20 4.46
N ASP A 11 -5.07 -9.77 3.22
CA ASP A 11 -6.15 -9.64 2.26
C ASP A 11 -6.75 -11.00 1.89
N GLY A 12 -8.05 -11.03 1.68
CA GLY A 12 -8.81 -12.22 1.31
C GLY A 12 -9.31 -13.04 2.49
N LYS A 13 -10.57 -13.49 2.40
CA LYS A 13 -11.24 -14.27 3.46
C LYS A 13 -10.54 -15.61 3.73
N GLN A 14 -9.97 -16.23 2.69
CA GLN A 14 -9.24 -17.50 2.80
C GLN A 14 -7.98 -17.39 3.64
N PHE A 15 -7.49 -16.17 3.89
CA PHE A 15 -6.29 -15.92 4.69
C PHE A 15 -6.60 -15.27 6.03
N ALA A 16 -7.86 -15.35 6.51
CA ALA A 16 -8.29 -14.66 7.73
C ALA A 16 -7.48 -15.04 8.98
N GLU A 17 -6.92 -16.24 9.03
CA GLU A 17 -6.10 -16.72 10.13
C GLU A 17 -4.58 -16.56 9.89
N VAL A 18 -4.20 -16.04 8.74
CA VAL A 18 -2.79 -15.80 8.40
C VAL A 18 -2.38 -14.43 8.89
N SER A 19 -1.35 -14.38 9.74
CA SER A 19 -0.77 -13.12 10.18
C SER A 19 0.05 -12.51 9.05
N ASN A 20 -0.19 -11.24 8.75
CA ASN A 20 0.64 -10.46 7.86
C ASN A 20 1.43 -9.44 8.68
N LEU A 21 2.73 -9.42 8.50
CA LEU A 21 3.59 -8.46 9.20
C LEU A 21 3.83 -7.24 8.32
N ALA A 22 3.62 -6.07 8.89
CA ALA A 22 3.97 -4.80 8.29
C ALA A 22 5.14 -4.19 9.05
N PHE A 23 5.99 -3.48 8.34
CA PHE A 23 7.22 -2.91 8.90
C PHE A 23 7.25 -1.39 8.66
N LEU A 24 7.51 -0.65 9.72
CA LEU A 24 7.83 0.78 9.62
C LEU A 24 9.29 0.96 9.98
N ILE A 25 10.08 1.40 9.01
CA ILE A 25 11.51 1.68 9.16
C ILE A 25 11.66 3.19 9.29
N GLU A 26 12.17 3.63 10.44
CA GLU A 26 12.36 5.04 10.74
C GLU A 26 13.86 5.38 10.79
N ASP A 27 14.29 6.21 9.87
CA ASP A 27 15.63 6.78 9.80
C ASP A 27 15.48 8.20 9.23
N GLU A 28 16.39 8.68 8.41
CA GLU A 28 16.25 9.95 7.69
C GLU A 28 15.00 9.93 6.80
N VAL A 29 14.70 8.78 6.21
CA VAL A 29 13.49 8.50 5.45
C VAL A 29 12.66 7.47 6.21
N LYS A 30 11.36 7.72 6.33
CA LYS A 30 10.43 6.78 6.95
C LYS A 30 9.71 5.99 5.87
N LEU A 31 9.92 4.69 5.89
CA LEU A 31 9.34 3.76 4.93
C LEU A 31 8.45 2.75 5.64
N MET A 32 7.23 2.57 5.14
CA MET A 32 6.34 1.54 5.62
C MET A 32 6.03 0.53 4.51
N HIS A 33 6.22 -0.75 4.80
CA HIS A 33 5.89 -1.86 3.91
C HIS A 33 4.82 -2.73 4.57
N VAL A 34 3.69 -2.92 3.90
CA VAL A 34 2.53 -3.60 4.51
C VAL A 34 2.28 -5.01 3.96
N GLY A 35 3.17 -5.53 3.11
CA GLY A 35 3.02 -6.87 2.57
C GLY A 35 1.69 -7.05 1.84
N ASP A 36 0.92 -8.06 2.23
CA ASP A 36 -0.39 -8.38 1.68
C ASP A 36 -1.55 -7.98 2.61
N ALA A 37 -1.35 -6.96 3.45
CA ALA A 37 -2.39 -6.49 4.35
C ALA A 37 -3.60 -5.97 3.57
N THR A 38 -4.80 -6.26 4.05
CA THR A 38 -6.00 -5.70 3.45
C THR A 38 -6.07 -4.18 3.68
N ALA A 39 -6.53 -3.45 2.67
CA ALA A 39 -6.65 -1.99 2.72
C ALA A 39 -7.92 -1.57 3.45
N SER A 40 -8.03 -1.96 4.72
CA SER A 40 -9.22 -1.72 5.52
C SER A 40 -8.98 -0.66 6.59
N GLU A 41 -10.03 0.05 6.92
CA GLU A 41 -10.03 0.96 8.07
C GLU A 41 -9.67 0.23 9.35
N GLU A 42 -10.17 -1.00 9.52
CA GLU A 42 -9.90 -1.85 10.67
C GLU A 42 -8.40 -2.06 10.90
N ASN A 43 -7.62 -2.27 9.82
CA ASN A 43 -6.18 -2.46 9.92
C ASN A 43 -5.42 -1.19 10.34
N TYR A 44 -5.88 -0.01 9.90
CA TYR A 44 -5.06 1.19 9.98
C TYR A 44 -5.54 2.27 10.94
N ALA A 45 -6.83 2.27 11.28
CA ALA A 45 -7.43 3.39 12.02
C ALA A 45 -6.81 3.65 13.40
N THR A 46 -6.33 2.60 14.07
CA THR A 46 -5.82 2.71 15.45
C THR A 46 -4.30 2.85 15.54
N LEU A 47 -3.58 2.85 14.42
CA LEU A 47 -2.12 2.81 14.45
C LEU A 47 -1.46 4.18 14.59
N GLY A 48 -2.19 5.26 14.34
CA GLY A 48 -1.65 6.61 14.47
C GLY A 48 -0.63 6.98 13.39
N LEU A 49 -0.66 6.32 12.22
CA LEU A 49 0.34 6.49 11.19
C LEU A 49 0.30 7.86 10.52
N ALA A 50 -0.88 8.49 10.44
CA ALA A 50 -1.06 9.75 9.72
C ALA A 50 -0.20 10.88 10.29
N ASP A 51 0.13 10.82 11.56
CA ASP A 51 0.92 11.84 12.25
C ASP A 51 2.42 11.49 12.33
N MET A 52 2.82 10.37 11.75
CA MET A 52 4.22 9.91 11.82
C MET A 52 5.13 10.46 10.73
N GLY A 53 4.57 11.10 9.70
CA GLY A 53 5.37 11.65 8.61
C GLY A 53 6.02 10.59 7.73
N ILE A 54 5.24 9.59 7.30
CA ILE A 54 5.74 8.52 6.44
C ILE A 54 6.07 9.08 5.06
N ASP A 55 7.30 8.85 4.60
CA ASP A 55 7.75 9.32 3.30
C ASP A 55 7.33 8.38 2.18
N LEU A 56 7.55 7.09 2.37
CA LEU A 56 7.21 6.06 1.38
C LEU A 56 6.29 5.02 1.99
N PHE A 57 5.14 4.82 1.35
CA PHE A 57 4.21 3.75 1.70
C PHE A 57 4.24 2.70 0.61
N VAL A 58 4.77 1.53 0.92
CA VAL A 58 4.92 0.42 -0.02
C VAL A 58 3.77 -0.57 0.20
N ALA A 59 2.92 -0.70 -0.80
CA ALA A 59 1.69 -1.48 -0.71
C ALA A 59 1.45 -2.30 -1.98
N PRO A 60 0.67 -3.38 -1.90
CA PRO A 60 0.32 -4.15 -3.09
C PRO A 60 -0.51 -3.32 -4.06
N PHE A 61 -0.36 -3.57 -5.35
CA PHE A 61 -0.96 -2.76 -6.40
C PHE A 61 -2.48 -2.57 -6.31
N PRO A 62 -3.29 -3.51 -5.77
CA PRO A 62 -4.73 -3.29 -5.64
C PRO A 62 -5.13 -2.09 -4.79
N TYR A 63 -4.24 -1.61 -3.92
CA TYR A 63 -4.51 -0.40 -3.12
C TYR A 63 -4.85 0.82 -3.97
N LEU A 64 -4.33 0.91 -5.18
CA LEU A 64 -4.62 2.03 -6.07
C LEU A 64 -6.00 1.92 -6.73
N GLY A 65 -6.41 0.71 -7.09
CA GLY A 65 -7.61 0.49 -7.90
C GLY A 65 -8.93 0.71 -7.16
N LEU A 66 -8.92 0.62 -5.84
CA LEU A 66 -10.13 0.69 -5.02
C LEU A 66 -10.27 2.08 -4.40
N PRO A 67 -11.40 2.79 -4.65
CA PRO A 67 -11.63 4.09 -4.01
C PRO A 67 -11.58 4.04 -2.48
N SER A 68 -12.09 2.96 -1.88
CA SER A 68 -12.04 2.76 -0.42
C SER A 68 -10.62 2.64 0.09
N ALA A 69 -9.76 1.94 -0.64
CA ALA A 69 -8.34 1.79 -0.29
C ALA A 69 -7.61 3.13 -0.38
N ARG A 70 -7.86 3.91 -1.42
CA ARG A 70 -7.27 5.25 -1.55
C ARG A 70 -7.68 6.16 -0.40
N LYS A 71 -8.93 6.09 0.05
CA LYS A 71 -9.40 6.86 1.22
C LYS A 71 -8.66 6.45 2.49
N VAL A 72 -8.44 5.17 2.68
CA VAL A 72 -7.66 4.66 3.83
C VAL A 72 -6.24 5.21 3.80
N ILE A 73 -5.58 5.18 2.65
CA ILE A 73 -4.22 5.71 2.50
C ILE A 73 -4.17 7.20 2.91
N ILE A 74 -5.06 8.01 2.39
CA ILE A 74 -5.06 9.45 2.65
C ILE A 74 -5.41 9.75 4.12
N LYS A 75 -6.43 9.08 4.65
CA LYS A 75 -6.94 9.39 5.98
C LYS A 75 -6.07 8.85 7.11
N TYR A 76 -5.64 7.59 7.00
CA TYR A 76 -5.01 6.87 8.11
C TYR A 76 -3.50 6.71 8.00
N ILE A 77 -2.94 6.93 6.82
CA ILE A 77 -1.50 6.76 6.60
C ILE A 77 -0.85 8.09 6.23
N ASN A 78 -1.46 8.83 5.32
CA ASN A 78 -1.02 10.16 4.89
C ASN A 78 0.46 10.20 4.48
N PRO A 79 0.91 9.31 3.58
CA PRO A 79 2.30 9.28 3.17
C PRO A 79 2.60 10.36 2.13
N ARG A 80 3.88 10.66 1.93
CA ARG A 80 4.28 11.58 0.86
C ARG A 80 4.20 10.95 -0.52
N GLN A 81 4.48 9.64 -0.60
CA GLN A 81 4.51 8.91 -1.87
C GLN A 81 4.04 7.48 -1.66
N LEU A 82 3.32 6.95 -2.64
CA LEU A 82 2.92 5.56 -2.72
C LEU A 82 3.83 4.82 -3.67
N VAL A 83 4.30 3.65 -3.26
CA VAL A 83 5.04 2.71 -4.12
C VAL A 83 4.24 1.43 -4.20
N LEU A 84 3.81 1.08 -5.40
CA LEU A 84 3.03 -0.13 -5.63
C LEU A 84 3.94 -1.28 -6.00
N VAL A 85 3.76 -2.39 -5.31
CA VAL A 85 4.54 -3.62 -5.50
C VAL A 85 3.61 -4.80 -5.74
N HIS A 86 4.19 -5.98 -5.80
CA HIS A 86 3.47 -7.25 -5.91
C HIS A 86 2.85 -7.47 -7.29
N PHE A 87 3.37 -6.79 -8.32
CA PHE A 87 2.95 -7.02 -9.69
C PHE A 87 3.47 -8.37 -10.20
N PRO A 88 2.72 -9.06 -11.06
CA PRO A 88 3.27 -10.18 -11.78
C PRO A 88 4.37 -9.73 -12.75
N VAL A 89 5.28 -10.62 -13.11
CA VAL A 89 6.20 -10.32 -14.22
C VAL A 89 5.39 -10.11 -15.50
N ALA A 90 5.86 -9.20 -16.38
CA ALA A 90 5.10 -8.78 -17.55
C ALA A 90 4.66 -9.97 -18.44
N THR A 91 5.50 -10.98 -18.59
CA THR A 91 5.19 -12.17 -19.41
C THR A 91 4.13 -13.09 -18.80
N LYS A 92 3.79 -12.89 -17.51
CA LYS A 92 2.79 -13.68 -16.78
C LYS A 92 1.58 -12.86 -16.35
N ASP A 93 1.47 -11.64 -16.82
CA ASP A 93 0.37 -10.74 -16.52
C ASP A 93 -0.82 -10.98 -17.44
N SER A 94 -1.42 -12.18 -17.34
CA SER A 94 -2.51 -12.60 -18.21
C SER A 94 -3.79 -11.78 -18.04
N TYR A 95 -3.97 -11.14 -16.88
CA TYR A 95 -5.13 -10.26 -16.61
C TYR A 95 -4.87 -8.80 -16.96
N GLY A 96 -3.67 -8.44 -17.36
CA GLY A 96 -3.33 -7.07 -17.70
C GLY A 96 -3.34 -6.11 -16.50
N TRP A 97 -2.97 -6.57 -15.32
CA TRP A 97 -3.00 -5.74 -14.11
C TRP A 97 -2.03 -4.56 -14.15
N ILE A 98 -0.86 -4.74 -14.77
CA ILE A 98 0.10 -3.63 -14.93
C ILE A 98 -0.55 -2.50 -15.74
N GLY A 99 -1.11 -2.84 -16.90
CA GLY A 99 -1.78 -1.86 -17.75
C GLY A 99 -3.00 -1.21 -17.09
N SER A 100 -3.82 -2.00 -16.40
CA SER A 100 -4.99 -1.50 -15.67
C SER A 100 -4.59 -0.51 -14.58
N THR A 101 -3.54 -0.82 -13.84
CA THR A 101 -3.03 0.05 -12.77
C THR A 101 -2.49 1.36 -13.33
N LEU A 102 -1.75 1.30 -14.43
CA LEU A 102 -1.26 2.50 -15.12
C LEU A 102 -2.41 3.39 -15.59
N LYS A 103 -3.45 2.81 -16.19
CA LYS A 103 -4.64 3.55 -16.63
C LYS A 103 -5.36 4.20 -15.45
N ASN A 104 -5.53 3.47 -14.35
CA ASN A 104 -6.13 4.02 -13.13
C ASN A 104 -5.31 5.20 -12.61
N TYR A 105 -4.01 5.07 -12.56
CA TYR A 105 -3.16 6.16 -12.09
C TYR A 105 -3.25 7.39 -12.99
N GLN A 106 -3.21 7.23 -14.30
CA GLN A 106 -3.36 8.34 -15.24
C GLN A 106 -4.68 9.10 -15.05
N ARG A 107 -5.73 8.39 -14.69
CA ARG A 107 -7.04 8.98 -14.46
C ARG A 107 -7.13 9.80 -13.17
N ILE A 108 -6.39 9.41 -12.13
CA ILE A 108 -6.50 9.99 -10.78
C ILE A 108 -5.29 10.80 -10.34
N LYS A 109 -4.22 10.84 -11.13
CA LYS A 109 -2.92 11.39 -10.69
C LYS A 109 -2.96 12.85 -10.22
N ASP A 110 -3.89 13.65 -10.73
CA ASP A 110 -4.01 15.06 -10.34
C ASP A 110 -4.75 15.23 -9.01
N ASP A 111 -5.48 14.21 -8.55
CA ASP A 111 -6.28 14.23 -7.34
C ASP A 111 -5.76 13.25 -6.27
N PHE A 112 -4.61 12.64 -6.52
CA PHE A 112 -4.04 11.66 -5.61
C PHE A 112 -2.53 11.95 -5.42
N LEU A 113 -1.93 11.29 -4.43
CA LEU A 113 -0.50 11.49 -4.14
C LEU A 113 0.40 10.87 -5.22
N PRO A 114 1.66 11.34 -5.33
CA PRO A 114 2.61 10.76 -6.26
C PRO A 114 2.75 9.24 -6.03
N THR A 115 2.67 8.50 -7.13
CA THR A 115 2.67 7.03 -7.09
C THR A 115 3.67 6.48 -8.10
N LYS A 116 4.46 5.49 -7.68
CA LYS A 116 5.36 4.75 -8.55
C LYS A 116 5.01 3.28 -8.54
N LEU A 117 5.11 2.64 -9.70
CA LEU A 117 4.95 1.20 -9.85
C LEU A 117 6.33 0.56 -9.85
N PHE A 118 6.55 -0.36 -8.91
CA PHE A 118 7.79 -1.12 -8.84
C PHE A 118 7.57 -2.45 -9.56
N LEU A 119 8.00 -2.54 -10.80
CA LEU A 119 7.80 -3.70 -11.67
C LEU A 119 8.99 -4.67 -11.58
N LYS A 120 8.68 -5.93 -11.73
CA LYS A 120 9.70 -6.99 -11.76
C LYS A 120 10.36 -7.10 -13.14
#